data_0d94f2e62ffb0e3042e57b9fdd99985f
#
_entry.id   0d94f2e62ffb0e3042e57b9fdd99985f
#
_cell.length_a   1.000
_cell.length_b   1.000
_cell.length_c   1.000
_cell.angle_alpha   90.00
_cell.angle_beta   90.00
_cell.angle_gamma   90.00
#
_symmetry.space_group_name_H-M   'P 1'
#
loop_
_entity.id
_entity.type
_entity.pdbx_description
1 polymer ?
#
loop_
_entity_poly.entity_id
_entity_poly.type
_entity_poly.pdbx_seq_one_letter_code
_entity_poly.pdbx_strand_id
1 'polypeptide(L)'
;MSVEIEEYLSFSHKINELISAHMLGLNLTVKDYKFIYLWDEIIKDNVKLRSFNFERSARRSISGMIIKDEYEVTITYNGNMGEKRVNFTVSHELIHYLFHLNDKDNFFTDTKDSLEYSCLDILPEFQANIGASAILIPDPVLIHELKKGSAPYIISKKYGISEKALYMRLVQQMQANFGAQYNAASRTANRIMTGQSKKSMIQLGANLENKHIYTNPFYEALCI
;
A
#
# COMPACT_ATOMS: atom_id res chain seq x y z
N MET A 1 0.62 -19.98 -12.27
CA MET A 1 0.59 -18.57 -11.80
C MET A 1 2.01 -18.08 -11.92
N SER A 2 2.28 -16.81 -12.22
CA SER A 2 3.67 -16.34 -12.19
C SER A 2 4.13 -16.19 -10.73
N VAL A 3 5.44 -16.34 -10.49
CA VAL A 3 6.05 -16.15 -9.15
C VAL A 3 5.66 -14.79 -8.56
N GLU A 4 5.63 -13.76 -9.38
CA GLU A 4 5.24 -12.40 -8.99
C GLU A 4 3.78 -12.29 -8.49
N ILE A 5 2.85 -13.01 -9.12
CA ILE A 5 1.43 -13.03 -8.68
C ILE A 5 1.28 -13.81 -7.38
N GLU A 6 2.00 -14.92 -7.21
CA GLU A 6 1.98 -15.70 -5.97
C GLU A 6 2.54 -14.89 -4.80
N GLU A 7 3.66 -14.22 -5.01
CA GLU A 7 4.25 -13.34 -4.00
C GLU A 7 3.34 -12.17 -3.66
N TYR A 8 2.74 -11.52 -4.68
CA TYR A 8 1.77 -10.46 -4.46
C TYR A 8 0.61 -10.94 -3.56
N LEU A 9 0.00 -12.08 -3.86
CA LEU A 9 -1.11 -12.62 -3.08
C LEU A 9 -0.68 -12.94 -1.65
N SER A 10 0.43 -13.66 -1.49
CA SER A 10 0.94 -14.07 -0.19
C SER A 10 1.22 -12.86 0.70
N PHE A 11 1.98 -11.90 0.21
CA PHE A 11 2.34 -10.72 0.99
C PHE A 11 1.15 -9.77 1.20
N SER A 12 0.29 -9.60 0.19
CA SER A 12 -0.92 -8.80 0.31
C SER A 12 -1.87 -9.36 1.38
N HIS A 13 -2.06 -10.66 1.45
CA HIS A 13 -2.87 -11.28 2.51
C HIS A 13 -2.27 -11.01 3.89
N LYS A 14 -0.98 -11.30 4.06
CA LYS A 14 -0.26 -11.09 5.34
C LYS A 14 -0.39 -9.67 5.87
N ILE A 15 -0.16 -8.67 5.01
CA ILE A 15 -0.23 -7.26 5.44
C ILE A 15 -1.67 -6.80 5.67
N ASN A 16 -2.64 -7.23 4.87
CA ASN A 16 -4.04 -6.87 5.08
C ASN A 16 -4.62 -7.52 6.34
N GLU A 17 -4.22 -8.73 6.69
CA GLU A 17 -4.60 -9.38 7.94
C GLU A 17 -4.05 -8.61 9.14
N LEU A 18 -2.77 -8.23 9.12
CA LEU A 18 -2.14 -7.41 10.16
C LEU A 18 -2.88 -6.07 10.34
N ILE A 19 -3.15 -5.35 9.24
CA ILE A 19 -3.86 -4.07 9.29
C ILE A 19 -5.30 -4.26 9.81
N SER A 20 -5.99 -5.32 9.38
CA SER A 20 -7.34 -5.63 9.83
C SER A 20 -7.40 -5.92 11.34
N ALA A 21 -6.45 -6.67 11.86
CA ALA A 21 -6.32 -6.91 13.29
C ALA A 21 -6.10 -5.60 14.08
N HIS A 22 -5.25 -4.72 13.57
CA HIS A 22 -5.04 -3.39 14.16
C HIS A 22 -6.30 -2.53 14.15
N MET A 23 -7.01 -2.50 13.02
CA MET A 23 -8.27 -1.75 12.91
C MET A 23 -9.27 -2.22 13.98
N LEU A 24 -9.43 -3.53 14.16
CA LEU A 24 -10.31 -4.07 15.20
C LEU A 24 -9.84 -3.73 16.60
N GLY A 25 -8.55 -3.81 16.88
CA GLY A 25 -7.97 -3.41 18.17
C GLY A 25 -8.24 -1.95 18.54
N LEU A 26 -8.37 -1.08 17.53
CA LEU A 26 -8.72 0.33 17.68
C LEU A 26 -10.23 0.61 17.54
N ASN A 27 -11.07 -0.41 17.41
CA ASN A 27 -12.51 -0.31 17.15
C ASN A 27 -12.85 0.51 15.89
N LEU A 28 -12.04 0.40 14.84
CA LEU A 28 -12.24 1.08 13.57
C LEU A 28 -12.98 0.18 12.59
N THR A 29 -13.89 0.76 11.83
CA THR A 29 -14.54 0.13 10.68
C THR A 29 -13.88 0.58 9.38
N VAL A 30 -14.28 -0.02 8.25
CA VAL A 30 -13.81 0.42 6.91
C VAL A 30 -14.14 1.88 6.60
N LYS A 31 -15.14 2.47 7.27
CA LYS A 31 -15.56 3.87 7.10
C LYS A 31 -14.63 4.85 7.81
N ASP A 32 -14.06 4.40 8.95
CA ASP A 32 -13.28 5.23 9.88
C ASP A 32 -11.77 5.19 9.60
N TYR A 33 -11.34 4.28 8.74
CA TYR A 33 -9.93 4.05 8.47
C TYR A 33 -9.20 5.30 7.98
N LYS A 34 -8.07 5.57 8.62
CA LYS A 34 -7.04 6.53 8.20
C LYS A 34 -5.68 5.89 8.40
N PHE A 35 -4.83 5.92 7.39
CA PHE A 35 -3.49 5.32 7.45
C PHE A 35 -2.62 5.88 8.59
N ILE A 36 -2.88 7.12 9.02
CA ILE A 36 -2.14 7.75 10.11
C ILE A 36 -2.30 7.00 11.44
N TYR A 37 -3.44 6.36 11.70
CA TYR A 37 -3.64 5.58 12.92
C TYR A 37 -2.69 4.36 12.98
N LEU A 38 -2.44 3.75 11.82
CA LEU A 38 -1.49 2.65 11.73
C LEU A 38 -0.03 3.15 11.84
N TRP A 39 0.27 4.31 11.25
CA TRP A 39 1.58 4.91 11.42
C TRP A 39 1.87 5.21 12.89
N ASP A 40 0.95 5.86 13.59
CA ASP A 40 1.08 6.22 15.00
C ASP A 40 1.31 4.96 15.85
N GLU A 41 0.64 3.84 15.52
CA GLU A 41 0.82 2.58 16.23
C GLU A 41 2.20 1.94 15.98
N ILE A 42 2.70 1.96 14.75
CA ILE A 42 4.00 1.37 14.39
C ILE A 42 5.17 2.22 14.93
N ILE A 43 5.02 3.56 14.93
CA ILE A 43 6.10 4.50 15.25
C ILE A 43 6.31 4.68 16.77
N LYS A 44 5.38 4.21 17.61
CA LYS A 44 5.23 4.55 19.04
C LYS A 44 6.52 4.74 19.85
N ASP A 45 7.43 3.78 19.87
CA ASP A 45 8.49 3.81 20.90
C ASP A 45 9.93 3.75 20.36
N ASN A 46 10.16 3.22 19.17
CA ASN A 46 11.52 2.94 18.67
C ASN A 46 11.81 3.49 17.28
N VAL A 47 10.84 4.14 16.63
CA VAL A 47 11.00 4.67 15.26
C VAL A 47 10.91 6.19 15.28
N LYS A 48 11.94 6.86 14.79
CA LYS A 48 11.93 8.31 14.57
C LYS A 48 11.66 8.63 13.11
N LEU A 49 10.63 9.42 12.87
CA LEU A 49 10.31 9.93 11.55
C LEU A 49 10.90 11.34 11.37
N ARG A 50 11.75 11.53 10.33
CA ARG A 50 12.41 12.79 10.06
C ARG A 50 12.24 13.25 8.62
N SER A 51 11.82 14.48 8.43
CA SER A 51 11.88 15.15 7.13
C SER A 51 13.29 15.66 6.87
N PHE A 52 13.84 15.43 5.69
CA PHE A 52 15.16 15.88 5.29
C PHE A 52 15.12 16.54 3.91
N ASN A 53 15.81 17.67 3.78
CA ASN A 53 15.97 18.37 2.51
C ASN A 53 17.26 17.92 1.85
N PHE A 54 17.19 16.86 1.03
CA PHE A 54 18.35 16.36 0.29
C PHE A 54 18.92 17.42 -0.66
N GLU A 55 20.25 17.45 -0.81
CA GLU A 55 20.92 18.30 -1.77
C GLU A 55 20.57 17.95 -3.22
N ARG A 56 20.85 18.87 -4.16
CA ARG A 56 20.31 18.85 -5.54
C ARG A 56 20.47 17.53 -6.29
N SER A 57 21.56 16.80 -6.14
CA SER A 57 21.78 15.50 -6.80
C SER A 57 20.97 14.38 -6.16
N ALA A 58 21.04 14.23 -4.84
CA ALA A 58 20.31 13.22 -4.07
C ALA A 58 18.79 13.48 -4.05
N ARG A 59 18.36 14.78 -4.09
CA ARG A 59 16.94 15.16 -4.16
C ARG A 59 16.17 14.52 -5.31
N ARG A 60 16.84 14.21 -6.43
CA ARG A 60 16.20 13.62 -7.60
C ARG A 60 16.12 12.09 -7.54
N SER A 61 16.97 11.46 -6.75
CA SER A 61 17.13 10.02 -6.70
C SER A 61 16.53 9.40 -5.45
N ILE A 62 16.71 10.00 -4.27
CA ILE A 62 16.29 9.43 -2.99
C ILE A 62 14.93 10.01 -2.59
N SER A 63 13.98 9.12 -2.32
CA SER A 63 12.65 9.45 -1.77
C SER A 63 12.64 9.30 -0.25
N GLY A 64 13.16 8.19 0.27
CA GLY A 64 13.25 7.89 1.67
C GLY A 64 14.38 6.93 1.98
N MET A 65 14.60 6.68 3.24
CA MET A 65 15.51 5.66 3.73
C MET A 65 15.16 5.28 5.17
N ILE A 66 15.46 4.04 5.53
CA ILE A 66 15.40 3.57 6.90
C ILE A 66 16.79 3.11 7.34
N ILE A 67 17.15 3.48 8.55
CA ILE A 67 18.43 3.12 9.18
C ILE A 67 18.12 2.62 10.59
N LYS A 68 18.69 1.47 10.94
CA LYS A 68 18.67 0.92 12.31
C LYS A 68 20.09 1.00 12.87
N ASP A 69 20.25 1.61 14.02
CA ASP A 69 21.48 1.55 14.82
C ASP A 69 21.23 0.86 16.17
N GLU A 70 22.19 0.92 17.09
CA GLU A 70 22.10 0.28 18.42
C GLU A 70 21.06 0.93 19.34
N TYR A 71 20.59 2.14 19.04
CA TYR A 71 19.73 2.94 19.90
C TYR A 71 18.33 3.14 19.35
N GLU A 72 18.20 3.31 18.02
CA GLU A 72 16.91 3.70 17.41
C GLU A 72 16.80 3.24 15.96
N VAL A 73 15.58 3.24 15.46
CA VAL A 73 15.30 3.16 14.03
C VAL A 73 14.89 4.55 13.54
N THR A 74 15.58 5.07 12.53
CA THR A 74 15.24 6.36 11.92
C THR A 74 14.72 6.14 10.50
N ILE A 75 13.49 6.57 10.24
CA ILE A 75 12.92 6.72 8.90
C ILE A 75 13.07 8.16 8.48
N THR A 76 13.78 8.39 7.36
CA THR A 76 13.98 9.71 6.78
C THR A 76 13.30 9.79 5.43
N TYR A 77 12.58 10.87 5.15
CA TYR A 77 11.94 11.11 3.86
C TYR A 77 12.28 12.47 3.29
N ASN A 78 12.24 12.58 1.97
CA ASN A 78 12.52 13.83 1.26
C ASN A 78 11.37 14.82 1.43
N GLY A 79 11.57 15.86 2.24
CA GLY A 79 10.58 16.89 2.54
C GLY A 79 10.18 17.77 1.36
N ASN A 80 10.88 17.67 0.22
CA ASN A 80 10.52 18.40 -1.00
C ASN A 80 9.54 17.66 -1.91
N MET A 81 9.08 16.47 -1.51
CA MET A 81 8.08 15.68 -2.26
C MET A 81 6.66 16.17 -1.96
N GLY A 82 5.75 15.94 -2.91
CA GLY A 82 4.32 16.14 -2.65
C GLY A 82 3.78 15.14 -1.64
N GLU A 83 2.75 15.54 -0.88
CA GLU A 83 2.16 14.79 0.23
C GLU A 83 1.91 13.30 -0.09
N LYS A 84 1.27 12.99 -1.21
CA LYS A 84 0.97 11.59 -1.59
C LYS A 84 2.22 10.75 -1.82
N ARG A 85 3.32 11.36 -2.27
CA ARG A 85 4.61 10.67 -2.41
C ARG A 85 5.25 10.46 -1.03
N VAL A 86 5.18 11.46 -0.14
CA VAL A 86 5.63 11.32 1.25
C VAL A 86 4.87 10.18 1.92
N ASN A 87 3.54 10.16 1.82
CA ASN A 87 2.71 9.11 2.42
C ASN A 87 3.11 7.72 1.94
N PHE A 88 3.33 7.58 0.62
CA PHE A 88 3.77 6.31 0.05
C PHE A 88 5.16 5.92 0.54
N THR A 89 6.13 6.85 0.49
CA THR A 89 7.50 6.60 0.92
C THR A 89 7.58 6.22 2.39
N VAL A 90 6.92 6.97 3.29
CA VAL A 90 6.92 6.62 4.72
C VAL A 90 6.28 5.25 4.94
N SER A 91 5.15 4.95 4.28
CA SER A 91 4.53 3.63 4.38
C SER A 91 5.43 2.51 3.84
N HIS A 92 6.22 2.77 2.80
CA HIS A 92 7.20 1.86 2.23
C HIS A 92 8.32 1.54 3.25
N GLU A 93 8.90 2.57 3.86
CA GLU A 93 9.91 2.39 4.90
C GLU A 93 9.36 1.69 6.15
N LEU A 94 8.10 1.89 6.50
CA LEU A 94 7.45 1.16 7.60
C LEU A 94 7.31 -0.34 7.28
N ILE A 95 7.15 -0.74 6.03
CA ILE A 95 7.19 -2.15 5.65
C ILE A 95 8.61 -2.73 5.79
N HIS A 96 9.63 -1.98 5.40
CA HIS A 96 11.00 -2.41 5.67
C HIS A 96 11.24 -2.58 7.17
N TYR A 97 10.73 -1.66 7.99
CA TYR A 97 10.79 -1.77 9.45
C TYR A 97 10.15 -3.06 9.97
N LEU A 98 8.94 -3.37 9.50
CA LEU A 98 8.14 -4.48 10.03
C LEU A 98 8.61 -5.86 9.55
N PHE A 99 9.18 -5.95 8.34
CA PHE A 99 9.40 -7.24 7.68
C PHE A 99 10.81 -7.49 7.17
N HIS A 100 11.63 -6.47 6.98
CA HIS A 100 12.91 -6.62 6.30
C HIS A 100 14.11 -6.27 7.16
N LEU A 101 13.96 -5.37 8.14
CA LEU A 101 15.04 -5.08 9.08
C LEU A 101 15.33 -6.29 9.97
N ASN A 102 16.58 -6.71 9.98
CA ASN A 102 17.10 -7.76 10.82
C ASN A 102 18.52 -7.37 11.30
N ASP A 103 19.23 -8.26 12.00
CA ASP A 103 20.55 -7.95 12.51
C ASP A 103 21.65 -7.85 11.44
N LYS A 104 21.35 -8.24 10.20
CA LYS A 104 22.28 -8.17 9.05
C LYS A 104 21.96 -7.02 8.11
N ASP A 105 20.68 -6.73 7.93
CA ASP A 105 20.18 -5.72 6.99
C ASP A 105 19.64 -4.53 7.77
N ASN A 106 20.52 -3.54 8.02
CA ASN A 106 20.23 -2.38 8.86
C ASN A 106 19.92 -1.11 8.07
N PHE A 107 19.85 -1.20 6.73
CA PHE A 107 19.70 -0.05 5.87
C PHE A 107 18.94 -0.39 4.58
N PHE A 108 17.92 0.41 4.27
CA PHE A 108 17.21 0.41 2.99
C PHE A 108 17.05 1.84 2.47
N THR A 109 17.03 2.01 1.16
CA THR A 109 16.84 3.31 0.50
C THR A 109 15.79 3.22 -0.60
N ASP A 110 14.69 3.95 -0.44
CA ASP A 110 13.67 4.12 -1.48
C ASP A 110 14.12 5.13 -2.54
N THR A 111 14.04 4.75 -3.80
CA THR A 111 14.32 5.62 -4.94
C THR A 111 13.04 5.95 -5.71
N LYS A 112 13.11 6.94 -6.62
CA LYS A 112 11.94 7.35 -7.41
C LYS A 112 11.37 6.26 -8.31
N ASP A 113 12.17 5.28 -8.68
CA ASP A 113 11.82 4.19 -9.59
C ASP A 113 11.31 2.95 -8.84
N SER A 114 11.25 2.99 -7.51
CA SER A 114 10.84 1.85 -6.66
C SER A 114 9.45 1.27 -7.00
N LEU A 115 8.54 2.08 -7.58
CA LEU A 115 7.22 1.60 -8.02
C LEU A 115 7.26 0.61 -9.19
N GLU A 116 8.40 0.47 -9.85
CA GLU A 116 8.60 -0.36 -11.06
C GLU A 116 9.35 -1.66 -10.77
N TYR A 117 9.82 -1.89 -9.52
CA TYR A 117 10.48 -3.13 -9.13
C TYR A 117 9.53 -4.33 -9.21
N SER A 118 10.04 -5.42 -9.80
CA SER A 118 9.40 -6.73 -9.78
C SER A 118 9.99 -7.60 -8.67
N CYS A 119 9.29 -8.67 -8.29
CA CYS A 119 9.80 -9.63 -7.30
C CYS A 119 11.04 -10.39 -7.77
N LEU A 120 11.33 -10.39 -9.08
CA LEU A 120 12.50 -11.01 -9.66
C LEU A 120 13.76 -10.14 -9.51
N ASP A 121 13.56 -8.81 -9.35
CA ASP A 121 14.67 -7.88 -9.21
C ASP A 121 15.11 -7.78 -7.74
N ILE A 122 14.20 -7.32 -6.86
CA ILE A 122 14.50 -7.17 -5.42
C ILE A 122 13.22 -7.45 -4.63
N LEU A 123 13.12 -8.63 -4.02
CA LEU A 123 11.93 -9.07 -3.29
C LEU A 123 11.50 -8.12 -2.16
N PRO A 124 12.39 -7.60 -1.28
CA PRO A 124 12.00 -6.67 -0.23
C PRO A 124 11.35 -5.39 -0.76
N GLU A 125 11.86 -4.84 -1.87
CA GLU A 125 11.31 -3.64 -2.50
C GLU A 125 9.92 -3.88 -3.09
N PHE A 126 9.71 -5.04 -3.73
CA PHE A 126 8.41 -5.44 -4.25
C PHE A 126 7.38 -5.59 -3.11
N GLN A 127 7.74 -6.26 -2.02
CA GLN A 127 6.93 -6.39 -0.82
C GLN A 127 6.63 -5.03 -0.17
N ALA A 128 7.63 -4.14 -0.08
CA ALA A 128 7.47 -2.81 0.48
C ALA A 128 6.47 -1.97 -0.34
N ASN A 129 6.47 -2.08 -1.67
CA ASN A 129 5.49 -1.42 -2.53
C ASN A 129 4.05 -1.94 -2.32
N ILE A 130 3.89 -3.26 -2.20
CA ILE A 130 2.59 -3.88 -1.89
C ILE A 130 2.08 -3.36 -0.53
N GLY A 131 2.93 -3.46 0.49
CA GLY A 131 2.60 -3.05 1.85
C GLY A 131 2.32 -1.57 1.99
N ALA A 132 3.10 -0.71 1.34
CA ALA A 132 2.86 0.74 1.33
C ALA A 132 1.48 1.07 0.78
N SER A 133 1.09 0.46 -0.32
CA SER A 133 -0.24 0.68 -0.88
C SER A 133 -1.36 0.11 0.00
N ALA A 134 -1.11 -1.00 0.71
CA ALA A 134 -2.05 -1.58 1.67
C ALA A 134 -2.19 -0.73 2.94
N ILE A 135 -1.10 -0.14 3.45
CA ILE A 135 -1.16 0.81 4.57
C ILE A 135 -2.01 2.02 4.18
N LEU A 136 -1.83 2.59 3.00
CA LEU A 136 -2.61 3.77 2.59
C LEU A 136 -4.10 3.45 2.42
N ILE A 137 -4.44 2.32 1.81
CA ILE A 137 -5.82 1.87 1.63
C ILE A 137 -5.88 0.34 1.67
N PRO A 138 -6.14 -0.30 2.83
CA PRO A 138 -6.23 -1.75 2.94
C PRO A 138 -7.39 -2.32 2.10
N ASP A 139 -7.29 -3.60 1.76
CA ASP A 139 -8.26 -4.24 0.87
C ASP A 139 -9.71 -4.12 1.33
N PRO A 140 -10.06 -4.29 2.62
CA PRO A 140 -11.44 -4.09 3.08
C PRO A 140 -11.95 -2.68 2.80
N VAL A 141 -11.10 -1.67 3.00
CA VAL A 141 -11.42 -0.26 2.76
C VAL A 141 -11.54 0.03 1.26
N LEU A 142 -10.61 -0.50 0.45
CA LEU A 142 -10.67 -0.38 -1.01
C LEU A 142 -11.96 -1.00 -1.56
N ILE A 143 -12.30 -2.20 -1.13
CA ILE A 143 -13.54 -2.90 -1.51
C ILE A 143 -14.76 -2.06 -1.17
N HIS A 144 -14.81 -1.50 0.04
CA HIS A 144 -15.90 -0.61 0.46
C HIS A 144 -16.07 0.60 -0.48
N GLU A 145 -14.96 1.29 -0.81
CA GLU A 145 -15.01 2.47 -1.70
C GLU A 145 -15.37 2.10 -3.15
N LEU A 146 -14.90 0.95 -3.64
CA LEU A 146 -15.26 0.44 -4.96
C LEU A 146 -16.75 0.11 -5.04
N LYS A 147 -17.31 -0.60 -4.06
CA LYS A 147 -18.75 -0.94 -3.99
C LYS A 147 -19.63 0.29 -3.88
N LYS A 148 -19.20 1.29 -3.13
CA LYS A 148 -19.86 2.60 -3.06
C LYS A 148 -19.82 3.35 -4.39
N GLY A 149 -18.88 3.02 -5.27
CA GLY A 149 -18.66 3.72 -6.54
C GLY A 149 -18.06 5.11 -6.34
N SER A 150 -17.21 5.25 -5.33
CA SER A 150 -16.51 6.50 -5.03
C SER A 150 -15.57 6.88 -6.16
N ALA A 151 -15.63 8.13 -6.64
CA ALA A 151 -14.77 8.56 -7.73
C ALA A 151 -13.27 8.41 -7.37
N PRO A 152 -12.41 7.93 -8.28
CA PRO A 152 -11.00 7.64 -7.99
C PRO A 152 -10.23 8.81 -7.39
N TYR A 153 -10.50 10.05 -7.83
CA TYR A 153 -9.86 11.23 -7.27
C TYR A 153 -10.27 11.48 -5.80
N ILE A 154 -11.50 11.09 -5.41
CA ILE A 154 -11.98 11.17 -4.02
C ILE A 154 -11.25 10.13 -3.17
N ILE A 155 -11.13 8.88 -3.66
CA ILE A 155 -10.35 7.82 -3.00
C ILE A 155 -8.90 8.29 -2.82
N SER A 156 -8.27 8.76 -3.90
CA SER A 156 -6.92 9.27 -3.91
C SER A 156 -6.69 10.40 -2.89
N LYS A 157 -7.63 11.32 -2.78
CA LYS A 157 -7.57 12.44 -1.82
C LYS A 157 -7.81 11.96 -0.38
N LYS A 158 -8.82 11.12 -0.17
CA LYS A 158 -9.23 10.65 1.17
C LYS A 158 -8.15 9.82 1.85
N TYR A 159 -7.48 8.96 1.08
CA TYR A 159 -6.50 8.00 1.60
C TYR A 159 -5.04 8.41 1.31
N GLY A 160 -4.81 9.60 0.79
CA GLY A 160 -3.45 10.09 0.54
C GLY A 160 -2.63 9.25 -0.44
N ILE A 161 -3.29 8.41 -1.27
CA ILE A 161 -2.65 7.58 -2.30
C ILE A 161 -2.63 8.31 -3.64
N SER A 162 -1.54 8.17 -4.42
CA SER A 162 -1.52 8.75 -5.77
C SER A 162 -2.46 7.99 -6.72
N GLU A 163 -2.99 8.68 -7.73
CA GLU A 163 -3.83 8.03 -8.75
C GLU A 163 -3.06 6.96 -9.52
N LYS A 164 -1.74 7.14 -9.75
CA LYS A 164 -0.87 6.11 -10.34
C LYS A 164 -0.79 4.85 -9.45
N ALA A 165 -0.59 5.03 -8.15
CA ALA A 165 -0.52 3.90 -7.22
C ALA A 165 -1.88 3.19 -7.08
N LEU A 166 -2.98 3.94 -7.02
CA LEU A 166 -4.34 3.37 -7.02
C LEU A 166 -4.60 2.57 -8.32
N TYR A 167 -4.24 3.12 -9.48
CA TYR A 167 -4.34 2.41 -10.76
C TYR A 167 -3.56 1.10 -10.75
N MET A 168 -2.29 1.13 -10.33
CA MET A 168 -1.45 -0.07 -10.28
C MET A 168 -2.05 -1.12 -9.35
N ARG A 169 -2.56 -0.70 -8.19
CA ARG A 169 -3.23 -1.61 -7.27
C ARG A 169 -4.46 -2.27 -7.87
N LEU A 170 -5.31 -1.52 -8.60
CA LEU A 170 -6.47 -2.11 -9.29
C LEU A 170 -6.04 -3.15 -10.33
N VAL A 171 -4.97 -2.89 -11.09
CA VAL A 171 -4.41 -3.85 -12.05
C VAL A 171 -3.94 -5.11 -11.34
N GLN A 172 -3.13 -4.97 -10.30
CA GLN A 172 -2.59 -6.08 -9.51
C GLN A 172 -3.71 -6.92 -8.85
N GLN A 173 -4.72 -6.28 -8.28
CA GLN A 173 -5.88 -6.96 -7.71
C GLN A 173 -6.62 -7.82 -8.76
N MET A 174 -6.81 -7.31 -9.98
CA MET A 174 -7.46 -8.07 -11.05
C MET A 174 -6.60 -9.23 -11.55
N GLN A 175 -5.29 -9.04 -11.69
CA GLN A 175 -4.38 -10.10 -12.09
C GLN A 175 -4.32 -11.21 -11.03
N ALA A 176 -4.11 -10.82 -9.78
CA ALA A 176 -3.89 -11.75 -8.68
C ALA A 176 -5.16 -12.53 -8.31
N ASN A 177 -6.29 -11.85 -8.14
CA ASN A 177 -7.51 -12.49 -7.65
C ASN A 177 -8.35 -13.18 -8.75
N PHE A 178 -8.21 -12.74 -10.01
CA PHE A 178 -9.06 -13.24 -11.11
C PHE A 178 -8.28 -13.78 -12.30
N GLY A 179 -6.95 -13.84 -12.24
CA GLY A 179 -6.10 -14.32 -13.33
C GLY A 179 -6.20 -13.45 -14.60
N ALA A 180 -6.61 -12.20 -14.48
CA ALA A 180 -6.76 -11.31 -15.62
C ALA A 180 -5.40 -11.05 -16.28
N GLN A 181 -5.34 -11.13 -17.61
CA GLN A 181 -4.15 -10.70 -18.34
C GLN A 181 -3.92 -9.20 -18.16
N TYR A 182 -2.65 -8.78 -18.08
CA TYR A 182 -2.27 -7.38 -17.86
C TYR A 182 -3.02 -6.39 -18.75
N ASN A 183 -3.10 -6.65 -20.06
CA ASN A 183 -3.80 -5.76 -21.00
C ASN A 183 -5.31 -5.62 -20.70
N ALA A 184 -5.96 -6.66 -20.21
CA ALA A 184 -7.38 -6.63 -19.84
C ALA A 184 -7.57 -5.88 -18.51
N ALA A 185 -6.75 -6.18 -17.51
CA ALA A 185 -6.74 -5.49 -16.22
C ALA A 185 -6.44 -4.00 -16.38
N SER A 186 -5.43 -3.64 -17.15
CA SER A 186 -5.02 -2.28 -17.47
C SER A 186 -6.15 -1.48 -18.13
N ARG A 187 -6.81 -2.04 -19.16
CA ARG A 187 -7.98 -1.38 -19.80
C ARG A 187 -9.12 -1.15 -18.81
N THR A 188 -9.42 -2.13 -17.97
CA THR A 188 -10.50 -2.01 -16.97
C THR A 188 -10.13 -0.96 -15.93
N ALA A 189 -8.91 -0.98 -15.40
CA ALA A 189 -8.42 0.01 -14.45
C ALA A 189 -8.49 1.43 -15.05
N ASN A 190 -8.04 1.63 -16.30
CA ASN A 190 -8.15 2.93 -16.98
C ASN A 190 -9.59 3.43 -17.07
N ARG A 191 -10.56 2.57 -17.44
CA ARG A 191 -11.97 2.95 -17.49
C ARG A 191 -12.54 3.33 -16.13
N ILE A 192 -12.09 2.67 -15.05
CA ILE A 192 -12.43 3.03 -13.67
C ILE A 192 -11.82 4.40 -13.35
N MET A 193 -10.51 4.56 -13.55
CA MET A 193 -9.77 5.77 -13.17
C MET A 193 -10.26 7.03 -13.92
N THR A 194 -10.69 6.88 -15.17
CA THR A 194 -11.26 7.98 -15.97
C THR A 194 -12.75 8.22 -15.70
N GLY A 195 -13.38 7.45 -14.82
CA GLY A 195 -14.81 7.57 -14.52
C GLY A 195 -15.73 7.04 -15.61
N GLN A 196 -15.20 6.43 -16.68
CA GLN A 196 -15.98 5.91 -17.82
C GLN A 196 -16.86 4.70 -17.46
N SER A 197 -16.57 4.00 -16.37
CA SER A 197 -17.33 2.82 -15.98
C SER A 197 -17.48 2.65 -14.47
N LYS A 198 -18.44 3.38 -13.90
CA LYS A 198 -18.86 3.17 -12.50
C LYS A 198 -19.37 1.73 -12.27
N LYS A 199 -20.04 1.13 -13.26
CA LYS A 199 -20.50 -0.26 -13.18
C LYS A 199 -19.34 -1.25 -13.03
N SER A 200 -18.27 -1.09 -13.81
CA SER A 200 -17.07 -1.96 -13.69
C SER A 200 -16.39 -1.81 -12.33
N MET A 201 -16.38 -0.60 -11.78
CA MET A 201 -15.82 -0.33 -10.45
C MET A 201 -16.62 -1.06 -9.35
N ILE A 202 -17.94 -0.91 -9.33
CA ILE A 202 -18.82 -1.57 -8.37
C ILE A 202 -18.72 -3.09 -8.49
N GLN A 203 -18.72 -3.62 -9.73
CA GLN A 203 -18.59 -5.04 -9.99
C GLN A 203 -17.23 -5.58 -9.50
N LEU A 204 -16.14 -4.86 -9.72
CA LEU A 204 -14.84 -5.23 -9.20
C LEU A 204 -14.85 -5.30 -7.66
N GLY A 205 -15.45 -4.31 -6.99
CA GLY A 205 -15.59 -4.31 -5.54
C GLY A 205 -16.38 -5.53 -5.03
N ALA A 206 -17.51 -5.85 -5.66
CA ALA A 206 -18.32 -7.02 -5.29
C ALA A 206 -17.57 -8.35 -5.52
N ASN A 207 -16.83 -8.47 -6.62
CA ASN A 207 -16.05 -9.66 -6.92
C ASN A 207 -14.89 -9.84 -5.92
N LEU A 208 -14.21 -8.75 -5.53
CA LEU A 208 -13.16 -8.78 -4.52
C LEU A 208 -13.72 -9.14 -3.14
N GLU A 209 -14.86 -8.59 -2.75
CA GLU A 209 -15.54 -8.93 -1.50
C GLU A 209 -15.78 -10.44 -1.37
N ASN A 210 -16.34 -11.06 -2.40
CA ASN A 210 -16.57 -12.50 -2.42
C ASN A 210 -15.30 -13.35 -2.21
N LYS A 211 -14.11 -12.81 -2.55
CA LYS A 211 -12.82 -13.44 -2.25
C LYS A 211 -12.39 -13.17 -0.81
N HIS A 212 -12.49 -11.92 -0.37
CA HIS A 212 -11.98 -11.48 0.93
C HIS A 212 -12.77 -12.03 2.12
N ILE A 213 -14.06 -12.30 2.00
CA ILE A 213 -14.86 -12.98 3.02
C ILE A 213 -14.21 -14.32 3.44
N TYR A 214 -13.61 -15.05 2.50
CA TYR A 214 -12.99 -16.36 2.77
C TYR A 214 -11.50 -16.29 3.11
N THR A 215 -10.81 -15.18 2.83
CA THR A 215 -9.35 -15.09 2.96
C THR A 215 -8.89 -14.14 4.07
N ASN A 216 -9.74 -13.22 4.52
CA ASN A 216 -9.44 -12.34 5.65
C ASN A 216 -10.42 -12.61 6.80
N PRO A 217 -9.97 -13.23 7.90
CA PRO A 217 -10.85 -13.64 9.02
C PRO A 217 -11.51 -12.45 9.73
N PHE A 218 -11.00 -11.24 9.54
CA PHE A 218 -11.51 -10.02 10.17
C PHE A 218 -12.46 -9.21 9.28
N TYR A 219 -12.64 -9.61 8.00
CA TYR A 219 -13.33 -8.81 7.01
C TYR A 219 -14.76 -8.44 7.43
N GLU A 220 -15.55 -9.41 7.87
CA GLU A 220 -16.96 -9.20 8.24
C GLU A 220 -17.08 -8.23 9.42
N ALA A 221 -16.23 -8.38 10.44
CA ALA A 221 -16.23 -7.50 11.61
C ALA A 221 -15.88 -6.04 11.28
N LEU A 222 -15.07 -5.80 10.25
CA LEU A 222 -14.70 -4.45 9.81
C LEU A 222 -15.79 -3.75 8.99
N CYS A 223 -16.76 -4.50 8.46
CA CYS A 223 -17.81 -3.97 7.58
C CYS A 223 -19.09 -3.56 8.34
N ILE A 224 -19.17 -3.82 9.63
CA ILE A 224 -20.30 -3.47 10.50
C ILE A 224 -20.21 -1.98 10.85
#